data_ed88fd113d172ce8f18866ac5f2d555f
#
_entry.id   ed88fd113d172ce8f18866ac5f2d555f
#
_cell.length_a   1.000
_cell.length_b   1.000
_cell.length_c   1.000
_cell.angle_alpha   90.00
_cell.angle_beta   90.00
_cell.angle_gamma   90.00
#
_symmetry.space_group_name_H-M   'P 1'
#
loop_
_entity.id
_entity.type
_entity.pdbx_description
1 polymer ?
#
loop_
_entity_poly.entity_id
_entity_poly.type
_entity_poly.pdbx_seq_one_letter_code
_entity_poly.pdbx_strand_id
1 'polypeptide(L)'
;YMSFESEVFTNRELLVEALKEMGFEDVTVGEDLLLQGYDKRDQRLADVIIRRESIKNQRFYGDVGFQKTKQGYSLIVDDLDLSYRLGND
;
A
#
# COMPACT_ATOMS: atom_id res chain seq x y z
N TYR A 1 -6.55 -2.06 8.93
CA TYR A 1 -5.45 -1.30 8.32
C TYR A 1 -4.75 -0.40 9.32
N MET A 2 -3.46 -0.32 9.18
CA MET A 2 -2.63 0.63 9.92
C MET A 2 -1.87 1.50 8.92
N SER A 3 -1.57 2.74 9.32
CA SER A 3 -0.85 3.66 8.47
C SER A 3 0.45 4.10 9.13
N PHE A 4 1.47 4.28 8.29
CA PHE A 4 2.80 4.73 8.70
C PHE A 4 3.21 5.89 7.83
N GLU A 5 3.59 7.00 8.44
CA GLU A 5 4.05 8.14 7.68
C GLU A 5 5.44 7.89 7.10
N SER A 6 5.64 8.34 5.87
CA SER A 6 6.93 8.27 5.20
C SER A 6 7.25 9.63 4.60
N GLU A 7 8.41 10.16 4.96
CA GLU A 7 8.90 11.39 4.37
C GLU A 7 9.80 11.13 3.16
N VAL A 8 10.03 9.86 2.85
CA VAL A 8 10.94 9.46 1.77
C VAL A 8 10.34 9.83 0.41
N PHE A 9 9.05 9.59 0.25
CA PHE A 9 8.39 9.87 -1.02
C PHE A 9 7.46 11.06 -0.87
N THR A 10 7.83 12.17 -1.51
CA THR A 10 7.01 13.38 -1.53
C THR A 10 6.33 13.58 -2.88
N ASN A 11 6.66 12.74 -3.87
CA ASN A 11 6.18 12.84 -5.23
C ASN A 11 5.62 11.50 -5.67
N ARG A 12 4.38 11.50 -6.19
CA ARG A 12 3.71 10.29 -6.61
C ARG A 12 4.47 9.55 -7.71
N GLU A 13 5.02 10.28 -8.67
CA GLU A 13 5.73 9.67 -9.78
C GLU A 13 6.98 8.92 -9.32
N LEU A 14 7.72 9.49 -8.39
CA LEU A 14 8.89 8.83 -7.82
C LEU A 14 8.50 7.60 -7.02
N LEU A 15 7.40 7.68 -6.27
CA LEU A 15 6.89 6.54 -5.52
C LEU A 15 6.51 5.39 -6.46
N VAL A 16 5.74 5.69 -7.50
CA VAL A 16 5.31 4.67 -8.46
C VAL A 16 6.51 4.05 -9.17
N GLU A 17 7.47 4.87 -9.56
CA GLU A 17 8.69 4.38 -10.22
C GLU A 17 9.48 3.45 -9.30
N ALA A 18 9.63 3.83 -8.04
CA ALA A 18 10.32 2.99 -7.06
C ALA A 18 9.62 1.64 -6.87
N LEU A 19 8.29 1.65 -6.81
CA LEU A 19 7.53 0.41 -6.66
C LEU A 19 7.71 -0.51 -7.86
N LYS A 20 7.73 0.06 -9.07
CA LYS A 20 7.98 -0.73 -10.28
C LYS A 20 9.39 -1.32 -10.30
N GLU A 21 10.39 -0.56 -9.85
CA GLU A 21 11.74 -1.06 -9.73
C GLU A 21 11.86 -2.20 -8.73
N MET A 22 11.01 -2.21 -7.72
CA MET A 22 10.95 -3.28 -6.73
C MET A 22 10.23 -4.52 -7.25
N GLY A 23 9.63 -4.46 -8.44
CA GLY A 23 8.99 -5.60 -9.06
C GLY A 23 7.47 -5.60 -9.00
N PHE A 24 6.85 -4.53 -8.48
CA PHE A 24 5.41 -4.42 -8.46
C PHE A 24 4.91 -3.86 -9.80
N GLU A 25 4.41 -4.76 -10.64
CA GLU A 25 4.03 -4.39 -12.01
C GLU A 25 2.68 -3.68 -12.10
N ASP A 26 1.72 -4.08 -11.25
CA ASP A 26 0.36 -3.57 -11.30
C ASP A 26 0.11 -2.58 -10.17
N VAL A 27 0.55 -1.35 -10.38
CA VAL A 27 0.32 -0.27 -9.44
C VAL A 27 -0.84 0.58 -9.94
N THR A 28 -1.90 0.68 -9.15
CA THR A 28 -3.06 1.50 -9.48
C THR A 28 -2.91 2.88 -8.87
N VAL A 29 -3.10 3.91 -9.69
CA VAL A 29 -2.92 5.31 -9.27
C VAL A 29 -4.23 6.07 -9.46
N GLY A 30 -4.58 6.89 -8.50
CA GLY A 30 -5.78 7.72 -8.57
C GLY A 30 -5.88 8.60 -7.35
N GLU A 31 -7.10 9.01 -7.02
CA GLU A 31 -7.39 9.80 -5.82
C GLU A 31 -8.48 9.09 -5.03
N ASP A 32 -8.23 8.92 -3.74
CA ASP A 32 -9.21 8.33 -2.82
C ASP A 32 -9.78 7.00 -3.32
N LEU A 33 -8.89 6.12 -3.77
CA LEU A 33 -9.26 4.78 -4.21
C LEU A 33 -9.46 3.88 -3.00
N LEU A 34 -10.38 2.94 -3.13
CA LEU A 34 -10.73 2.05 -2.02
C LEU A 34 -9.75 0.88 -1.91
N LEU A 35 -9.14 0.76 -0.73
CA LEU A 35 -8.36 -0.42 -0.35
C LEU A 35 -9.29 -1.47 0.23
N GLN A 36 -9.04 -2.73 -0.07
CA GLN A 36 -9.78 -3.84 0.51
C GLN A 36 -8.88 -4.68 1.39
N GLY A 37 -9.21 -4.74 2.68
CA GLY A 37 -8.51 -5.56 3.64
C GLY A 37 -8.99 -7.00 3.64
N TYR A 38 -8.42 -7.82 4.51
CA TYR A 38 -8.86 -9.20 4.71
C TYR A 38 -10.31 -9.23 5.16
N ASP A 39 -10.66 -8.39 6.14
CA ASP A 39 -12.06 -8.22 6.56
C ASP A 39 -12.72 -7.23 5.60
N LYS A 40 -13.87 -7.63 5.02
CA LYS A 40 -14.59 -6.79 4.07
C LYS A 40 -15.03 -5.45 4.65
N ARG A 41 -15.12 -5.35 5.98
CA ARG A 41 -15.49 -4.12 6.67
C ARG A 41 -14.31 -3.19 6.91
N ASP A 42 -13.10 -3.71 6.78
CA ASP A 42 -11.87 -2.93 6.99
C ASP A 42 -11.46 -2.30 5.67
N GLN A 43 -11.93 -1.08 5.43
CA GLN A 43 -11.71 -0.34 4.20
C GLN A 43 -11.05 0.99 4.49
N ARG A 44 -10.09 1.36 3.65
CA ARG A 44 -9.39 2.64 3.72
C ARG A 44 -9.23 3.19 2.31
N LEU A 45 -9.01 4.50 2.22
CA LEU A 45 -8.76 5.16 0.95
C LEU A 45 -7.26 5.38 0.76
N ALA A 46 -6.83 5.31 -0.49
CA ALA A 46 -5.43 5.55 -0.86
C ALA A 46 -5.34 6.11 -2.26
N ASP A 47 -4.19 6.69 -2.59
CA ASP A 47 -3.96 7.30 -3.91
C ASP A 47 -3.13 6.41 -4.80
N VAL A 48 -2.29 5.57 -4.21
CA VAL A 48 -1.49 4.58 -4.93
C VAL A 48 -1.75 3.23 -4.26
N ILE A 49 -2.13 2.24 -5.05
CA ILE A 49 -2.52 0.94 -4.52
C ILE A 49 -1.77 -0.19 -5.22
N ILE A 50 -1.27 -1.11 -4.43
CA ILE A 50 -0.79 -2.40 -4.91
C ILE A 50 -1.84 -3.42 -4.49
N ARG A 51 -2.59 -3.96 -5.45
CA ARG A 51 -3.61 -4.96 -5.16
C ARG A 51 -2.95 -6.25 -4.68
N ARG A 52 -3.54 -6.89 -3.68
CA ARG A 52 -2.96 -8.11 -3.09
C ARG A 52 -2.76 -9.23 -4.10
N GLU A 53 -3.63 -9.29 -5.11
CA GLU A 53 -3.53 -10.31 -6.15
C GLU A 53 -2.32 -10.12 -7.07
N SER A 54 -1.80 -8.91 -7.15
CA SER A 54 -0.65 -8.60 -8.00
C SER A 54 0.69 -8.79 -7.32
N ILE A 55 0.69 -9.06 -6.02
CA ILE A 55 1.93 -9.26 -5.27
C ILE A 55 2.39 -10.71 -5.48
N LYS A 56 3.44 -10.86 -6.27
CA LYS A 56 4.00 -12.19 -6.58
C LYS A 56 4.79 -12.75 -5.41
N ASN A 57 4.82 -14.06 -5.30
CA ASN A 57 5.61 -14.82 -4.33
C ASN A 57 5.15 -14.71 -2.88
N GLN A 58 4.16 -13.89 -2.59
CA GLN A 58 3.58 -13.79 -1.26
C GLN A 58 2.09 -13.56 -1.38
N ARG A 59 1.34 -14.19 -0.50
CA ARG A 59 -0.10 -13.93 -0.41
C ARG A 59 -0.32 -12.87 0.66
N PHE A 60 -0.72 -11.69 0.24
CA PHE A 60 -1.13 -10.66 1.17
C PHE A 60 -2.61 -10.81 1.48
N TYR A 61 -2.98 -10.49 2.71
CA TYR A 61 -4.37 -10.55 3.15
C TYR A 61 -5.19 -9.38 2.66
N GLY A 62 -4.56 -8.22 2.48
CA GLY A 62 -5.22 -7.04 1.97
C GLY A 62 -4.36 -6.29 0.98
N ASP A 63 -4.98 -5.29 0.34
CA ASP A 63 -4.27 -4.40 -0.56
C ASP A 63 -3.30 -3.53 0.24
N VAL A 64 -2.19 -3.16 -0.38
CA VAL A 64 -1.24 -2.21 0.20
C VAL A 64 -1.44 -0.87 -0.47
N GLY A 65 -1.51 0.19 0.31
CA GLY A 65 -1.77 1.51 -0.24
C GLY A 65 -0.82 2.57 0.27
N PHE A 66 -0.80 3.68 -0.47
CA PHE A 66 -0.08 4.89 -0.09
C PHE A 66 -1.04 6.05 -0.25
N GLN A 67 -1.24 6.81 0.82
CA GLN A 67 -2.12 7.96 0.80
C GLN A 67 -1.31 9.24 0.92
N LYS A 68 -1.60 10.21 0.07
CA LYS A 68 -0.91 11.48 0.11
C LYS A 68 -1.29 12.26 1.37
N THR A 69 -0.27 12.80 2.03
CA THR A 69 -0.41 13.65 3.20
C THR A 69 0.30 14.96 2.94
N LYS A 70 0.23 15.88 3.89
CA LYS A 70 0.95 17.16 3.79
C LYS A 70 2.46 16.99 3.77
N GLN A 71 2.96 15.87 4.30
CA GLN A 71 4.39 15.63 4.48
C GLN A 71 4.94 14.62 3.47
N GLY A 72 4.10 14.00 2.65
CA GLY A 72 4.52 13.00 1.70
C GLY A 72 3.45 11.94 1.51
N TYR A 73 3.82 10.66 1.65
CA TYR A 73 2.89 9.54 1.52
C TYR A 73 2.93 8.67 2.75
N SER A 74 1.76 8.29 3.24
CA SER A 74 1.62 7.32 4.32
C SER A 74 1.43 5.94 3.73
N LEU A 75 2.19 4.97 4.22
CA LEU A 75 2.01 3.56 3.88
C LEU A 75 0.83 3.01 4.67
N ILE A 76 -0.09 2.34 3.98
CA ILE A 76 -1.28 1.75 4.60
C ILE A 76 -1.25 0.24 4.35
N VAL A 77 -1.25 -0.53 5.43
CA VAL A 77 -1.09 -1.99 5.39
C VAL A 77 -2.17 -2.65 6.24
N ASP A 78 -2.68 -3.78 5.74
CA ASP A 78 -3.63 -4.60 6.51
C ASP A 78 -2.96 -5.12 7.79
N ASP A 79 -3.71 -5.17 8.89
CA ASP A 79 -3.18 -5.58 10.18
C ASP A 79 -2.61 -6.99 10.15
N LEU A 80 -3.23 -7.91 9.42
CA LEU A 80 -2.74 -9.28 9.29
C LEU A 80 -1.43 -9.31 8.51
N ASP A 81 -1.31 -8.52 7.45
CA ASP A 81 -0.08 -8.44 6.68
C ASP A 81 1.04 -7.86 7.52
N LEU A 82 0.73 -6.86 8.32
CA LEU A 82 1.71 -6.27 9.22
C LEU A 82 2.25 -7.31 10.20
N SER A 83 1.37 -8.11 10.78
CA SER A 83 1.76 -9.15 11.76
C SER A 83 2.53 -10.30 11.13
N TYR A 84 2.08 -10.79 9.97
CA TYR A 84 2.60 -12.04 9.40
C TYR A 84 3.61 -11.84 8.28
N ARG A 85 3.62 -10.67 7.63
CA ARG A 85 4.48 -10.43 6.47
C ARG A 85 5.58 -9.42 6.72
N LEU A 86 5.27 -8.35 7.44
CA LEU A 86 6.16 -7.20 7.56
C LEU A 86 6.70 -6.98 8.97
N GLY A 87 5.96 -7.36 9.98
CA GLY A 87 6.30 -7.07 11.37
C GLY A 87 6.90 -8.23 12.14
N ASN A 88 7.05 -9.38 11.51
CA ASN A 88 7.49 -10.57 12.21
C ASN A 88 8.88 -11.00 11.74
N ASP A 89 9.81 -10.92 12.62
CA ASP A 89 11.18 -11.39 12.38
C ASP A 89 11.35 -12.84 12.79
#